data_35a7e199070107169f4a66b731fc7ee3
#
_entry.id   35a7e199070107169f4a66b731fc7ee3
#
_cell.length_a   1.000
_cell.length_b   1.000
_cell.length_c   1.000
_cell.angle_alpha   90.00
_cell.angle_beta   90.00
_cell.angle_gamma   90.00
#
_symmetry.space_group_name_H-M   'P 1'
#
loop_
_entity.id
_entity.type
_entity.pdbx_description
1 polymer ?
#
loop_
_entity_poly.entity_id
_entity_poly.type
_entity_poly.pdbx_seq_one_letter_code
_entity_poly.pdbx_strand_id
1 'polypeptide(L)'
;SLFIYLFGSKVDLITIFGASVGVVVFHSLGSNLRHSHIKIRYPKFVERIFISPGQHQIHHSVDKTHFDKNFGVALAVWDLIYGSLAFSEKSEHKFGLETKFGAKHDLLHLFAYPFKSALNTVKTALTSKGRF
;
A
#
# COMPACT_ATOMS: atom_id res chain seq x y z
N SER A 1 -7.02 -21.73 16.66
CA SER A 1 -6.23 -20.49 16.54
C SER A 1 -6.27 -19.74 17.86
N LEU A 2 -5.25 -18.89 18.11
CA LEU A 2 -5.15 -18.05 19.31
C LEU A 2 -6.42 -17.24 19.57
N PHE A 3 -7.04 -16.76 18.51
CA PHE A 3 -8.30 -15.98 18.58
C PHE A 3 -9.42 -16.78 19.22
N ILE A 4 -9.64 -18.03 18.80
CA ILE A 4 -10.68 -18.92 19.38
C ILE A 4 -10.34 -19.22 20.85
N TYR A 5 -9.06 -19.39 21.18
CA TYR A 5 -8.61 -19.60 22.55
C TYR A 5 -8.90 -18.40 23.45
N LEU A 6 -8.63 -17.17 22.98
CA LEU A 6 -8.82 -15.95 23.75
C LEU A 6 -10.29 -15.51 23.89
N PHE A 7 -11.10 -15.72 22.86
CA PHE A 7 -12.47 -15.23 22.83
C PHE A 7 -13.54 -16.34 23.02
N GLY A 8 -13.14 -17.60 22.92
CA GLY A 8 -13.95 -18.77 23.29
C GLY A 8 -15.39 -18.75 22.75
N SER A 9 -16.32 -19.01 23.62
CA SER A 9 -17.75 -19.10 23.32
C SER A 9 -18.45 -17.76 23.04
N LYS A 10 -17.74 -16.64 23.08
CA LYS A 10 -18.30 -15.31 22.80
C LYS A 10 -18.32 -14.97 21.31
N VAL A 11 -17.77 -15.82 20.47
CA VAL A 11 -17.71 -15.61 19.02
C VAL A 11 -18.60 -16.62 18.34
N ASP A 12 -19.77 -16.20 17.91
CA ASP A 12 -20.70 -16.99 17.13
C ASP A 12 -20.53 -16.78 15.61
N LEU A 13 -21.21 -17.63 14.82
CA LEU A 13 -21.18 -17.53 13.37
C LEU A 13 -21.72 -16.19 12.84
N ILE A 14 -22.70 -15.61 13.52
CA ILE A 14 -23.31 -14.33 13.14
C ILE A 14 -22.29 -13.20 13.31
N THR A 15 -21.57 -13.22 14.42
CA THR A 15 -20.48 -12.25 14.69
C THR A 15 -19.36 -12.36 13.66
N ILE A 16 -18.94 -13.60 13.33
CA ILE A 16 -17.91 -13.85 12.30
C ILE A 16 -18.40 -13.37 10.92
N PHE A 17 -19.64 -13.69 10.56
CA PHE A 17 -20.23 -13.27 9.30
C PHE A 17 -20.37 -11.75 9.22
N GLY A 18 -20.89 -11.09 10.25
CA GLY A 18 -21.04 -9.65 10.31
C GLY A 18 -19.70 -8.92 10.20
N ALA A 19 -18.67 -9.39 10.90
CA ALA A 19 -17.32 -8.85 10.78
C ALA A 19 -16.76 -9.02 9.35
N SER A 20 -16.97 -10.18 8.73
CA SER A 20 -16.53 -10.46 7.36
C SER A 20 -17.23 -9.56 6.34
N VAL A 21 -18.55 -9.36 6.47
CA VAL A 21 -19.30 -8.42 5.62
C VAL A 21 -18.80 -6.99 5.81
N GLY A 22 -18.58 -6.57 7.05
CA GLY A 22 -18.03 -5.25 7.34
C GLY A 22 -16.67 -5.02 6.68
N VAL A 23 -15.77 -5.99 6.76
CA VAL A 23 -14.47 -5.94 6.09
C VAL A 23 -14.61 -5.87 4.57
N VAL A 24 -15.48 -6.68 3.97
CA VAL A 24 -15.71 -6.66 2.51
C VAL A 24 -16.27 -5.31 2.07
N VAL A 25 -17.26 -4.77 2.76
CA VAL A 25 -17.85 -3.46 2.44
C VAL A 25 -16.79 -2.36 2.57
N PHE A 26 -16.03 -2.35 3.67
CA PHE A 26 -14.97 -1.38 3.90
C PHE A 26 -13.91 -1.42 2.80
N HIS A 27 -13.44 -2.61 2.43
CA HIS A 27 -12.43 -2.74 1.37
C HIS A 27 -13.00 -2.40 0.00
N SER A 28 -14.22 -2.84 -0.33
CA SER A 28 -14.83 -2.58 -1.64
C SER A 28 -15.06 -1.08 -1.88
N LEU A 29 -15.60 -0.39 -0.90
CA LEU A 29 -15.83 1.05 -1.01
C LEU A 29 -14.53 1.84 -0.84
N GLY A 30 -13.77 1.57 0.21
CA GLY A 30 -12.56 2.31 0.53
C GLY A 30 -11.43 2.09 -0.47
N SER A 31 -11.23 0.87 -0.96
CA SER A 31 -10.20 0.56 -1.94
C SER A 31 -10.51 1.22 -3.28
N ASN A 32 -11.73 1.05 -3.79
CA ASN A 32 -12.14 1.68 -5.05
C ASN A 32 -12.03 3.21 -4.98
N LEU A 33 -12.43 3.81 -3.88
CA LEU A 33 -12.35 5.26 -3.70
C LEU A 33 -10.90 5.76 -3.67
N ARG A 34 -10.02 5.05 -2.97
CA ARG A 34 -8.59 5.40 -2.89
C ARG A 34 -7.87 5.28 -4.24
N HIS A 35 -8.24 4.29 -5.06
CA HIS A 35 -7.66 4.07 -6.39
C HIS A 35 -8.46 4.76 -7.52
N SER A 36 -9.48 5.55 -7.16
CA SER A 36 -10.23 6.34 -8.14
C SER A 36 -9.45 7.58 -8.58
N HIS A 37 -9.86 8.15 -9.70
CA HIS A 37 -9.32 9.45 -10.17
C HIS A 37 -9.84 10.65 -9.35
N ILE A 38 -10.72 10.40 -8.38
CA ILE A 38 -11.34 11.45 -7.57
C ILE A 38 -10.33 11.90 -6.51
N LYS A 39 -9.99 13.18 -6.52
CA LYS A 39 -9.07 13.79 -5.56
C LYS A 39 -9.82 14.22 -4.30
N ILE A 40 -10.12 13.27 -3.43
CA ILE A 40 -10.72 13.55 -2.12
C ILE A 40 -9.58 13.78 -1.13
N ARG A 41 -9.60 14.95 -0.50
CA ARG A 41 -8.65 15.33 0.55
C ARG A 41 -9.41 15.61 1.81
N TYR A 42 -8.86 15.19 2.93
CA TYR A 42 -9.39 15.52 4.23
C TYR A 42 -8.68 16.76 4.81
N PRO A 43 -9.27 17.43 5.79
CA PRO A 43 -8.55 18.42 6.58
C PRO A 43 -7.29 17.80 7.22
N LYS A 44 -6.21 18.57 7.35
CA LYS A 44 -4.92 18.06 7.85
C LYS A 44 -4.99 17.35 9.21
N PHE A 45 -5.90 17.78 10.10
CA PHE A 45 -6.07 17.09 11.39
C PHE A 45 -6.69 15.70 11.24
N VAL A 46 -7.56 15.49 10.22
CA VAL A 46 -8.14 14.18 9.90
C VAL A 46 -7.09 13.30 9.22
N GLU A 47 -6.27 13.87 8.32
CA GLU A 47 -5.20 13.16 7.61
C GLU A 47 -4.06 12.68 8.53
N ARG A 48 -3.99 13.15 9.76
CA ARG A 48 -3.09 12.59 10.79
C ARG A 48 -3.58 11.28 11.38
N ILE A 49 -4.88 11.00 11.27
CA ILE A 49 -5.52 9.82 11.86
C ILE A 49 -5.95 8.84 10.79
N PHE A 50 -6.58 9.34 9.72
CA PHE A 50 -7.12 8.53 8.63
C PHE A 50 -6.47 8.90 7.31
N ILE A 51 -6.09 7.87 6.53
CA ILE A 51 -5.57 8.06 5.18
C ILE A 51 -6.69 8.54 4.25
N SER A 52 -6.53 9.72 3.68
CA SER A 52 -7.40 10.22 2.61
C SER A 52 -7.06 9.56 1.26
N PRO A 53 -8.00 9.50 0.30
CA PRO A 53 -7.69 9.09 -1.06
C PRO A 53 -6.53 9.88 -1.67
N GLY A 54 -6.45 11.20 -1.41
CA GLY A 54 -5.34 12.03 -1.87
C GLY A 54 -3.98 11.64 -1.28
N GLN A 55 -3.92 11.26 -0.01
CA GLN A 55 -2.68 10.74 0.60
C GLN A 55 -2.29 9.38 0.00
N HIS A 56 -3.26 8.51 -0.28
CA HIS A 56 -2.99 7.23 -0.92
C HIS A 56 -2.50 7.39 -2.36
N GLN A 57 -2.97 8.41 -3.07
CA GLN A 57 -2.45 8.76 -4.40
C GLN A 57 -0.98 9.18 -4.36
N ILE A 58 -0.52 9.88 -3.31
CA ILE A 58 0.91 10.18 -3.10
C ILE A 58 1.72 8.89 -3.00
N HIS A 59 1.23 7.90 -2.26
CA HIS A 59 1.88 6.58 -2.14
C HIS A 59 2.11 5.90 -3.51
N HIS A 60 1.19 6.07 -4.45
CA HIS A 60 1.29 5.52 -5.80
C HIS A 60 2.00 6.43 -6.82
N SER A 61 2.48 7.58 -6.39
CA SER A 61 3.17 8.54 -7.27
C SER A 61 4.56 8.04 -7.68
N VAL A 62 4.95 8.33 -8.92
CA VAL A 62 6.33 8.08 -9.42
C VAL A 62 7.30 9.21 -9.07
N ASP A 63 6.85 10.25 -8.40
CA ASP A 63 7.71 11.33 -7.94
C ASP A 63 8.60 10.83 -6.81
N LYS A 64 9.90 11.05 -6.92
CA LYS A 64 10.90 10.61 -5.93
C LYS A 64 10.69 11.24 -4.54
N THR A 65 10.10 12.42 -4.48
CA THR A 65 9.76 13.09 -3.21
C THR A 65 8.63 12.39 -2.45
N HIS A 66 7.85 11.56 -3.15
CA HIS A 66 6.74 10.80 -2.61
C HIS A 66 7.09 9.35 -2.23
N PHE A 67 8.33 8.93 -2.51
CA PHE A 67 8.75 7.57 -2.17
C PHE A 67 8.76 7.38 -0.65
N ASP A 68 8.39 6.18 -0.24
CA ASP A 68 8.32 5.78 1.17
C ASP A 68 7.37 6.65 2.02
N LYS A 69 6.26 7.10 1.41
CA LYS A 69 5.22 7.87 2.09
C LYS A 69 3.89 7.11 2.14
N ASN A 70 3.12 7.36 3.20
CA ASN A 70 1.72 6.97 3.38
C ASN A 70 1.46 5.47 3.17
N PHE A 71 2.14 4.60 3.92
CA PHE A 71 1.96 3.14 3.87
C PHE A 71 0.64 2.68 4.48
N GLY A 72 0.01 3.49 5.32
CA GLY A 72 -1.25 3.16 5.98
C GLY A 72 -2.37 2.89 4.97
N VAL A 73 -3.17 1.85 5.23
CA VAL A 73 -4.34 1.51 4.41
C VAL A 73 -5.56 2.32 4.82
N ALA A 74 -5.80 2.47 6.13
CA ALA A 74 -6.92 3.20 6.70
C ALA A 74 -6.47 4.24 7.72
N LEU A 75 -5.49 3.88 8.56
CA LEU A 75 -4.98 4.71 9.63
C LEU A 75 -3.62 5.30 9.25
N ALA A 76 -3.53 6.63 9.29
CA ALA A 76 -2.32 7.39 9.06
C ALA A 76 -1.42 7.49 10.32
N VAL A 77 -1.91 7.05 11.47
CA VAL A 77 -1.20 7.14 12.76
C VAL A 77 0.16 6.43 12.69
N TRP A 78 0.23 5.32 11.99
CA TRP A 78 1.49 4.58 11.80
C TRP A 78 2.49 5.40 10.98
N ASP A 79 2.05 6.05 9.90
CA ASP A 79 2.89 6.92 9.10
C ASP A 79 3.37 8.14 9.90
N LEU A 80 2.52 8.66 10.78
CA LEU A 80 2.91 9.75 11.69
C LEU A 80 4.01 9.30 12.66
N ILE A 81 3.88 8.10 13.26
CA ILE A 81 4.86 7.56 14.22
C ILE A 81 6.19 7.27 13.52
N TYR A 82 6.18 6.70 12.32
CA TYR A 82 7.38 6.33 11.58
C TYR A 82 7.96 7.46 10.71
N GLY A 83 7.32 8.63 10.67
CA GLY A 83 7.80 9.78 9.89
C GLY A 83 7.59 9.66 8.38
N SER A 84 6.75 8.71 7.94
CA SER A 84 6.37 8.52 6.53
C SER A 84 5.13 9.30 6.12
N LEU A 85 4.48 10.05 7.05
CA LEU A 85 3.28 10.81 6.75
C LEU A 85 3.57 11.95 5.77
N ALA A 86 2.84 11.98 4.66
CA ALA A 86 2.74 13.11 3.75
C ALA A 86 1.28 13.53 3.61
N PHE A 87 1.01 14.84 3.67
CA PHE A 87 -0.33 15.38 3.50
C PHE A 87 -0.70 15.44 2.02
N SER A 88 -1.99 15.27 1.73
CA SER A 88 -2.50 15.37 0.37
C SER A 88 -2.27 16.76 -0.24
N GLU A 89 -1.84 16.80 -1.51
CA GLU A 89 -1.54 17.99 -2.26
C GLU A 89 -2.61 18.27 -3.34
N LYS A 90 -2.65 19.54 -3.81
CA LYS A 90 -3.52 19.93 -4.93
C LYS A 90 -2.97 19.50 -6.29
N SER A 91 -1.67 19.25 -6.37
CA SER A 91 -0.95 18.90 -7.59
C SER A 91 -1.45 17.60 -8.21
N GLU A 92 -1.23 17.48 -9.50
CA GLU A 92 -1.48 16.22 -10.21
C GLU A 92 -0.29 15.30 -10.03
N HIS A 93 -0.57 14.07 -9.62
CA HIS A 93 0.46 13.06 -9.49
C HIS A 93 0.53 12.22 -10.76
N LYS A 94 1.75 11.89 -11.17
CA LYS A 94 1.97 10.90 -12.22
C LYS A 94 2.07 9.53 -11.56
N PHE A 95 1.35 8.57 -12.13
CA PHE A 95 1.30 7.19 -11.66
C PHE A 95 2.01 6.27 -12.65
N GLY A 96 2.55 5.16 -12.18
CA GLY A 96 3.18 4.16 -13.02
C GLY A 96 4.45 3.61 -12.41
N LEU A 97 5.30 3.06 -13.26
CA LEU A 97 6.64 2.60 -12.89
C LEU A 97 7.66 3.41 -13.70
N GLU A 98 8.73 3.82 -13.05
CA GLU A 98 9.83 4.56 -13.70
C GLU A 98 10.54 3.71 -14.75
N THR A 99 10.54 2.40 -14.59
CA THR A 99 11.08 1.45 -15.56
C THR A 99 10.01 1.09 -16.58
N LYS A 100 10.31 1.34 -17.85
CA LYS A 100 9.56 0.72 -18.96
C LYS A 100 9.76 -0.79 -18.85
N PHE A 101 8.84 -1.48 -18.18
CA PHE A 101 8.73 -2.91 -18.37
C PHE A 101 8.54 -3.12 -19.86
N GLY A 102 9.55 -3.72 -20.54
CA GLY A 102 9.47 -3.99 -21.96
C GLY A 102 8.14 -4.69 -22.24
N ALA A 103 7.47 -4.24 -23.28
CA ALA A 103 6.08 -4.52 -23.64
C ALA A 103 5.71 -5.98 -23.95
N LYS A 104 6.41 -6.95 -23.37
CA LYS A 104 6.03 -8.36 -23.47
C LYS A 104 5.16 -8.71 -22.26
N HIS A 105 3.85 -8.57 -22.44
CA HIS A 105 2.84 -9.14 -21.54
C HIS A 105 2.76 -10.66 -21.70
N ASP A 106 3.90 -11.33 -21.61
CA ASP A 106 3.99 -12.78 -21.55
C ASP A 106 3.85 -13.22 -20.10
N LEU A 107 2.92 -14.11 -19.83
CA LEU A 107 2.66 -14.63 -18.47
C LEU A 107 3.93 -15.23 -17.86
N LEU A 108 4.70 -15.99 -18.61
CA LEU A 108 5.96 -16.56 -18.15
C LEU A 108 6.98 -15.48 -17.75
N HIS A 109 7.03 -14.38 -18.50
CA HIS A 109 7.88 -13.25 -18.17
C HIS A 109 7.42 -12.55 -16.87
N LEU A 110 6.11 -12.33 -16.72
CA LEU A 110 5.55 -11.72 -15.51
C LEU A 110 5.84 -12.55 -14.25
N PHE A 111 5.72 -13.87 -14.34
CA PHE A 111 6.04 -14.75 -13.21
C PHE A 111 7.55 -14.89 -12.94
N ALA A 112 8.38 -14.94 -13.97
CA ALA A 112 9.83 -15.15 -13.84
C ALA A 112 10.58 -13.86 -13.46
N TYR A 113 10.07 -12.69 -13.85
CA TYR A 113 10.74 -11.41 -13.67
C TYR A 113 11.10 -11.08 -12.22
N PRO A 114 10.19 -11.21 -11.21
CA PRO A 114 10.51 -10.91 -9.82
C PRO A 114 11.69 -11.74 -9.30
N PHE A 115 11.75 -13.03 -9.67
CA PHE A 115 12.83 -13.93 -9.25
C PHE A 115 14.17 -13.55 -9.91
N LYS A 116 14.14 -13.23 -11.21
CA LYS A 116 15.34 -12.76 -11.93
C LYS A 116 15.86 -11.45 -11.37
N SER A 117 14.95 -10.52 -11.06
CA SER A 117 15.30 -9.23 -10.46
C SER A 117 15.92 -9.40 -9.09
N ALA A 118 15.32 -10.21 -8.22
CA ALA A 118 15.84 -10.52 -6.90
C ALA A 118 17.25 -11.16 -6.97
N LEU A 119 17.44 -12.16 -7.84
CA LEU A 119 18.74 -12.79 -8.05
C LEU A 119 19.82 -11.79 -8.52
N ASN A 120 19.46 -10.89 -9.42
CA ASN A 120 20.38 -9.86 -9.91
C ASN A 120 20.74 -8.88 -8.78
N THR A 121 19.79 -8.47 -7.96
CA THR A 121 20.04 -7.60 -6.82
C THR A 121 21.01 -8.26 -5.83
N VAL A 122 20.78 -9.53 -5.49
CA VAL A 122 21.68 -10.30 -4.61
C VAL A 122 23.08 -10.42 -5.23
N LYS A 123 23.20 -10.77 -6.51
CA LYS A 123 24.49 -10.84 -7.20
C LYS A 123 25.24 -9.51 -7.16
N THR A 124 24.55 -8.40 -7.44
CA THR A 124 25.15 -7.07 -7.41
C THR A 124 25.62 -6.69 -5.99
N ALA A 125 24.84 -7.01 -4.97
CA ALA A 125 25.20 -6.78 -3.57
C ALA A 125 26.43 -7.59 -3.15
N LEU A 126 26.54 -8.84 -3.58
CA LEU A 126 27.69 -9.71 -3.29
C LEU A 126 28.96 -9.24 -4.01
N THR A 127 28.85 -8.80 -5.26
CA THR A 127 29.99 -8.30 -6.04
C THR A 127 30.47 -6.92 -5.58
N SER A 128 29.60 -6.08 -5.04
CA SER A 128 29.97 -4.79 -4.49
C SER A 128 30.73 -4.90 -3.16
N LYS A 129 30.45 -5.93 -2.36
CA LYS A 129 31.16 -6.21 -1.09
C LYS A 129 32.58 -6.75 -1.26
N GLY A 130 32.97 -7.20 -2.43
CA GLY A 130 34.30 -7.74 -2.72
C GLY A 130 35.32 -6.71 -3.23
N ARG A 131 35.01 -5.40 -3.18
CA ARG A 131 35.90 -4.31 -3.60
C ARG A 131 36.32 -3.41 -2.45
N PHE A 132 36.87 -4.02 -1.37
CA PHE A 132 37.64 -3.34 -0.35
C PHE A 132 38.99 -3.99 -0.24
#